data_a8559c1952930c339365ff8ef2de4c53
#
_entry.id   a8559c1952930c339365ff8ef2de4c53
#
_cell.length_a   1.000
_cell.length_b   1.000
_cell.length_c   1.000
_cell.angle_alpha   90.00
_cell.angle_beta   90.00
_cell.angle_gamma   90.00
#
_symmetry.space_group_name_H-M   'P 1'
#
loop_
_entity.id
_entity.type
_entity.pdbx_description
1 polymer ?
#
loop_
_entity_poly.entity_id
_entity_poly.type
_entity_poly.pdbx_seq_one_letter_code
_entity_poly.pdbx_strand_id
1 'polypeptide(L)'
;MSTTPASQALVTVPPVRRRLLWTLGLGAFGLAFSITTTAAYLPPLLHRFTSSGGLIGAILGAEGIFALTVSPVVGPWSDSFHTPLGRRRPFMLVAVGPMGFCLLLMPFMPNLWTTVVIVMSFFFAYYLFETPYRGLYPDVLPASTFGRSQGIQHIQRGIAIGIALVVGGLLFKVWQPSPFILASILTTAACGLTILLVREDGGHGHVFEGFWAYIQRSWHIFWEDGDVRRFLLANSAWEGAFAAARTFVVLYIIDGLDQSKVLSSAVLGAVATGYVIAAIFAGRLGDRFGLARVIFFASFIYGGGFLAAGFAQEWHDWYFGFITAVSIAGGTVMTLAWGLLYKIVPVEHRGAVSGLATTTKGIGLLVGAPLAGLAIDLSRPYLSATNGYQVLWPICGALILGAIPLLVRLMEIEPRSKTEVPLL
;
A
#
# COMPACT_ATOMS: atom_id res chain seq x y z
N MET A 1 -29.54 27.36 -48.44
CA MET A 1 -28.97 27.79 -47.15
C MET A 1 -28.16 26.62 -46.58
N SER A 2 -26.85 26.68 -46.82
CA SER A 2 -25.91 25.64 -46.37
C SER A 2 -25.42 26.00 -44.97
N THR A 3 -25.77 25.18 -44.00
CA THR A 3 -25.23 25.28 -42.64
C THR A 3 -23.88 24.60 -42.57
N THR A 4 -22.83 25.38 -42.52
CA THR A 4 -21.46 24.94 -42.27
C THR A 4 -21.37 24.34 -40.84
N PRO A 5 -20.83 23.12 -40.64
CA PRO A 5 -20.63 22.60 -39.29
C PRO A 5 -19.53 23.39 -38.60
N ALA A 6 -19.83 23.89 -37.43
CA ALA A 6 -18.89 24.57 -36.56
C ALA A 6 -17.69 23.64 -36.27
N SER A 7 -16.51 24.04 -36.72
CA SER A 7 -15.23 23.43 -36.40
C SER A 7 -15.08 23.34 -34.90
N GLN A 8 -15.15 22.12 -34.35
CA GLN A 8 -14.72 21.87 -32.98
C GLN A 8 -13.21 22.19 -32.88
N ALA A 9 -12.89 23.34 -32.37
CA ALA A 9 -11.53 23.71 -32.05
C ALA A 9 -10.99 22.64 -31.08
N LEU A 10 -10.07 21.81 -31.53
CA LEU A 10 -9.28 20.93 -30.69
C LEU A 10 -8.57 21.80 -29.66
N VAL A 11 -9.10 21.79 -28.42
CA VAL A 11 -8.42 22.42 -27.28
C VAL A 11 -7.14 21.63 -27.07
N THR A 12 -6.04 22.11 -27.62
CA THR A 12 -4.71 21.55 -27.38
C THR A 12 -4.34 21.81 -25.92
N VAL A 13 -4.54 20.78 -25.09
CA VAL A 13 -4.10 20.81 -23.69
C VAL A 13 -2.56 20.95 -23.70
N PRO A 14 -1.99 21.99 -23.09
CA PRO A 14 -0.55 22.20 -23.10
C PRO A 14 0.16 20.98 -22.48
N PRO A 15 1.32 20.57 -23.02
CA PRO A 15 2.01 19.37 -22.53
C PRO A 15 2.42 19.58 -21.07
N VAL A 16 1.95 18.70 -20.18
CA VAL A 16 2.32 18.71 -18.77
C VAL A 16 3.83 18.56 -18.63
N ARG A 17 4.46 19.52 -17.94
CA ARG A 17 5.92 19.52 -17.73
C ARG A 17 6.34 18.24 -17.01
N ARG A 18 7.28 17.48 -17.57
CA ARG A 18 7.86 16.29 -16.94
C ARG A 18 8.27 16.53 -15.48
N ARG A 19 8.79 17.73 -15.20
CA ARG A 19 9.19 18.14 -13.85
C ARG A 19 8.04 18.03 -12.84
N LEU A 20 6.81 18.43 -13.21
CA LEU A 20 5.65 18.34 -12.31
C LEU A 20 5.33 16.89 -11.93
N LEU A 21 5.38 15.95 -12.90
CA LEU A 21 5.12 14.53 -12.64
C LEU A 21 6.14 13.93 -11.68
N TRP A 22 7.42 14.26 -11.85
CA TRP A 22 8.49 13.80 -10.95
C TRP A 22 8.37 14.42 -9.56
N THR A 23 8.02 15.70 -9.48
CA THR A 23 7.82 16.40 -8.20
C THR A 23 6.63 15.84 -7.43
N LEU A 24 5.51 15.57 -8.12
CA LEU A 24 4.36 14.88 -7.50
C LEU A 24 4.76 13.50 -6.99
N GLY A 25 5.55 12.75 -7.74
CA GLY A 25 6.01 11.43 -7.32
C GLY A 25 6.90 11.42 -6.07
N LEU A 26 7.58 12.55 -5.72
CA LEU A 26 8.38 12.64 -4.48
C LEU A 26 7.52 12.38 -3.23
N GLY A 27 6.26 12.81 -3.21
CA GLY A 27 5.34 12.49 -2.11
C GLY A 27 5.11 10.98 -1.99
N ALA A 28 4.95 10.27 -3.12
CA ALA A 28 4.84 8.81 -3.11
C ALA A 28 6.12 8.13 -2.63
N PHE A 29 7.30 8.67 -2.98
CA PHE A 29 8.59 8.24 -2.46
C PHE A 29 8.65 8.36 -0.94
N GLY A 30 8.38 9.56 -0.39
CA GLY A 30 8.43 9.82 1.05
C GLY A 30 7.48 8.93 1.86
N LEU A 31 6.22 8.82 1.41
CA LEU A 31 5.21 7.96 2.04
C LEU A 31 5.62 6.49 2.00
N ALA A 32 6.10 5.98 0.85
CA ALA A 32 6.53 4.60 0.73
C ALA A 32 7.75 4.31 1.61
N PHE A 33 8.69 5.26 1.68
CA PHE A 33 9.88 5.11 2.51
C PHE A 33 9.53 5.01 4.00
N SER A 34 8.67 5.94 4.49
CA SER A 34 8.26 5.98 5.89
C SER A 34 7.53 4.72 6.33
N ILE A 35 6.52 4.30 5.57
CA ILE A 35 5.70 3.14 5.94
C ILE A 35 6.46 1.82 5.80
N THR A 36 7.36 1.71 4.80
CA THR A 36 8.19 0.52 4.61
C THR A 36 9.21 0.38 5.73
N THR A 37 9.86 1.47 6.12
CA THR A 37 10.80 1.48 7.26
C THR A 37 10.09 1.08 8.55
N THR A 38 8.93 1.66 8.82
CA THR A 38 8.13 1.32 10.01
C THR A 38 7.72 -0.15 9.98
N ALA A 39 7.19 -0.65 8.88
CA ALA A 39 6.75 -2.04 8.77
C ALA A 39 7.90 -3.05 8.94
N ALA A 40 9.09 -2.75 8.39
CA ALA A 40 10.23 -3.67 8.42
C ALA A 40 11.00 -3.66 9.73
N TYR A 41 11.18 -2.49 10.35
CA TYR A 41 12.11 -2.35 11.47
C TYR A 41 11.43 -2.06 12.82
N LEU A 42 10.15 -1.66 12.84
CA LEU A 42 9.41 -1.49 14.10
C LEU A 42 9.16 -2.82 14.83
N PRO A 43 8.80 -3.95 14.18
CA PRO A 43 8.62 -5.21 14.89
C PRO A 43 9.86 -5.67 15.67
N PRO A 44 11.07 -5.69 15.11
CA PRO A 44 12.29 -5.98 15.87
C PRO A 44 12.58 -4.97 17.00
N LEU A 45 12.16 -3.70 16.83
CA LEU A 45 12.27 -2.69 17.87
C LEU A 45 11.32 -2.99 19.02
N LEU A 46 10.05 -3.32 18.74
CA LEU A 46 9.03 -3.68 19.73
C LEU A 46 9.38 -4.98 20.48
N HIS A 47 10.08 -5.91 19.81
CA HIS A 47 10.51 -7.17 20.39
C HIS A 47 11.45 -6.98 21.60
N ARG A 48 12.07 -5.78 21.75
CA ARG A 48 12.83 -5.42 22.97
C ARG A 48 11.94 -5.24 24.21
N PHE A 49 10.66 -4.93 24.00
CA PHE A 49 9.70 -4.64 25.08
C PHE A 49 8.70 -5.78 25.32
N THR A 50 8.43 -6.59 24.31
CA THR A 50 7.45 -7.68 24.38
C THR A 50 7.81 -8.82 23.45
N SER A 51 7.63 -10.05 23.91
CA SER A 51 7.74 -11.26 23.08
C SER A 51 6.41 -11.68 22.45
N SER A 52 5.30 -10.97 22.75
CA SER A 52 4.00 -11.30 22.19
C SER A 52 3.89 -10.82 20.73
N GLY A 53 3.77 -11.78 19.81
CA GLY A 53 3.47 -11.53 18.42
C GLY A 53 2.11 -10.89 18.23
N GLY A 54 1.11 -11.29 19.04
CA GLY A 54 -0.23 -10.70 19.05
C GLY A 54 -0.20 -9.20 19.35
N LEU A 55 0.59 -8.77 20.34
CA LEU A 55 0.71 -7.35 20.68
C LEU A 55 1.47 -6.56 19.61
N ILE A 56 2.56 -7.11 19.08
CA ILE A 56 3.30 -6.51 17.94
C ILE A 56 2.38 -6.35 16.74
N GLY A 57 1.64 -7.41 16.40
CA GLY A 57 0.67 -7.40 15.30
C GLY A 57 -0.45 -6.38 15.52
N ALA A 58 -0.96 -6.24 16.74
CA ALA A 58 -1.99 -5.26 17.10
C ALA A 58 -1.49 -3.82 16.92
N ILE A 59 -0.25 -3.53 17.36
CA ILE A 59 0.36 -2.20 17.22
C ILE A 59 0.51 -1.82 15.74
N LEU A 60 1.02 -2.72 14.90
CA LEU A 60 1.16 -2.45 13.46
C LEU A 60 -0.18 -2.49 12.73
N GLY A 61 -1.06 -3.40 13.11
CA GLY A 61 -2.42 -3.49 12.55
C GLY A 61 -3.28 -2.27 12.85
N ALA A 62 -2.99 -1.53 13.92
CA ALA A 62 -3.65 -0.27 14.25
C ALA A 62 -3.48 0.81 13.15
N GLU A 63 -2.53 0.67 12.23
CA GLU A 63 -2.48 1.43 10.98
C GLU A 63 -3.85 1.43 10.29
N GLY A 64 -4.53 0.27 10.28
CA GLY A 64 -5.86 0.10 9.70
C GLY A 64 -6.93 0.98 10.32
N ILE A 65 -6.85 1.27 11.62
CA ILE A 65 -7.79 2.19 12.30
C ILE A 65 -7.74 3.58 11.65
N PHE A 66 -6.52 4.09 11.42
CA PHE A 66 -6.34 5.41 10.81
C PHE A 66 -6.73 5.43 9.32
N ALA A 67 -6.50 4.34 8.60
CA ALA A 67 -7.01 4.17 7.24
C ALA A 67 -8.54 4.23 7.19
N LEU A 68 -9.21 3.61 8.18
CA LEU A 68 -10.67 3.54 8.28
C LEU A 68 -11.32 4.82 8.80
N THR A 69 -10.63 5.60 9.61
CA THR A 69 -11.21 6.77 10.29
C THR A 69 -10.72 8.09 9.71
N VAL A 70 -9.40 8.25 9.53
CA VAL A 70 -8.80 9.52 9.08
C VAL A 70 -9.07 9.76 7.60
N SER A 71 -8.87 8.75 6.74
CA SER A 71 -9.00 8.94 5.28
C SER A 71 -10.40 9.37 4.84
N PRO A 72 -11.49 8.75 5.31
CA PRO A 72 -12.85 9.15 4.93
C PRO A 72 -13.26 10.53 5.45
N VAL A 73 -12.63 11.02 6.51
CA VAL A 73 -12.89 12.36 7.07
C VAL A 73 -12.05 13.41 6.37
N VAL A 74 -10.74 13.18 6.29
CA VAL A 74 -9.77 14.17 5.80
C VAL A 74 -9.90 14.39 4.28
N GLY A 75 -10.26 13.37 3.51
CA GLY A 75 -10.46 13.48 2.07
C GLY A 75 -11.48 14.57 1.72
N PRO A 76 -12.76 14.37 2.05
CA PRO A 76 -13.80 15.35 1.79
C PRO A 76 -13.61 16.67 2.53
N TRP A 77 -13.05 16.64 3.74
CA TRP A 77 -12.75 17.85 4.49
C TRP A 77 -11.72 18.72 3.75
N SER A 78 -10.64 18.11 3.24
CA SER A 78 -9.65 18.83 2.44
C SER A 78 -10.23 19.39 1.15
N ASP A 79 -11.23 18.73 0.55
CA ASP A 79 -11.92 19.21 -0.65
C ASP A 79 -12.78 20.46 -0.40
N SER A 80 -13.31 20.62 0.81
CA SER A 80 -14.12 21.77 1.21
C SER A 80 -13.30 22.99 1.69
N PHE A 81 -11.99 22.80 1.92
CA PHE A 81 -11.14 23.83 2.51
C PHE A 81 -10.59 24.76 1.43
N HIS A 82 -10.61 26.07 1.70
CA HIS A 82 -10.14 27.10 0.78
C HIS A 82 -9.12 27.99 1.47
N THR A 83 -7.88 27.96 1.01
CA THR A 83 -6.80 28.81 1.51
C THR A 83 -5.94 29.36 0.38
N PRO A 84 -5.16 30.42 0.62
CA PRO A 84 -4.17 30.91 -0.35
C PRO A 84 -3.12 29.86 -0.77
N LEU A 85 -2.93 28.82 0.04
CA LEU A 85 -2.02 27.69 -0.25
C LEU A 85 -2.68 26.59 -1.10
N GLY A 86 -3.98 26.67 -1.39
CA GLY A 86 -4.79 25.63 -2.00
C GLY A 86 -5.68 24.92 -0.98
N ARG A 87 -6.33 23.84 -1.41
CA ARG A 87 -7.27 23.07 -0.58
C ARG A 87 -6.56 21.98 0.24
N ARG A 88 -5.67 21.24 -0.39
CA ARG A 88 -5.05 20.02 0.16
C ARG A 88 -3.72 20.26 0.84
N ARG A 89 -2.94 21.23 0.32
CA ARG A 89 -1.59 21.56 0.81
C ARG A 89 -1.53 21.93 2.30
N PRO A 90 -2.49 22.65 2.90
CA PRO A 90 -2.48 22.96 4.33
C PRO A 90 -2.46 21.71 5.21
N PHE A 91 -3.26 20.69 4.88
CA PHE A 91 -3.29 19.41 5.61
C PHE A 91 -1.96 18.67 5.51
N MET A 92 -1.38 18.63 4.30
CA MET A 92 -0.07 18.02 4.07
C MET A 92 1.03 18.76 4.85
N LEU A 93 0.98 20.09 4.92
CA LEU A 93 1.97 20.90 5.64
C LEU A 93 1.92 20.64 7.15
N VAL A 94 0.72 20.56 7.72
CA VAL A 94 0.53 20.25 9.16
C VAL A 94 0.99 18.83 9.46
N ALA A 95 0.85 17.89 8.53
CA ALA A 95 1.15 16.47 8.74
C ALA A 95 2.65 16.14 8.59
N VAL A 96 3.38 16.80 7.67
CA VAL A 96 4.75 16.39 7.31
C VAL A 96 5.74 16.52 8.48
N GLY A 97 5.64 17.59 9.27
CA GLY A 97 6.48 17.80 10.46
C GLY A 97 6.29 16.72 11.51
N PRO A 98 5.08 16.52 12.04
CA PRO A 98 4.79 15.44 12.98
C PRO A 98 5.15 14.05 12.47
N MET A 99 4.91 13.73 11.19
CA MET A 99 5.27 12.45 10.59
C MET A 99 6.79 12.19 10.65
N GLY A 100 7.61 13.17 10.25
CA GLY A 100 9.06 13.09 10.31
C GLY A 100 9.56 13.03 11.77
N PHE A 101 8.98 13.83 12.66
CA PHE A 101 9.34 13.86 14.08
C PHE A 101 9.04 12.54 14.79
N CYS A 102 7.88 11.94 14.53
CA CYS A 102 7.54 10.63 15.08
C CYS A 102 8.51 9.54 14.60
N LEU A 103 8.88 9.53 13.31
CA LEU A 103 9.90 8.60 12.80
C LEU A 103 11.24 8.78 13.50
N LEU A 104 11.67 10.02 13.71
CA LEU A 104 12.92 10.32 14.41
C LEU A 104 12.92 9.81 15.84
N LEU A 105 11.83 10.02 16.56
CA LEU A 105 11.73 9.67 18.00
C LEU A 105 11.48 8.18 18.24
N MET A 106 10.79 7.51 17.33
CA MET A 106 10.31 6.13 17.48
C MET A 106 11.36 5.15 18.06
N PRO A 107 12.62 5.10 17.58
CA PRO A 107 13.62 4.15 18.06
C PRO A 107 14.20 4.51 19.45
N PHE A 108 13.99 5.74 19.95
CA PHE A 108 14.53 6.23 21.22
C PHE A 108 13.54 6.14 22.37
N MET A 109 12.35 5.63 22.15
CA MET A 109 11.34 5.52 23.19
C MET A 109 11.78 4.53 24.30
N PRO A 110 11.63 4.91 25.57
CA PRO A 110 12.15 4.14 26.70
C PRO A 110 11.33 2.91 27.06
N ASN A 111 10.07 2.86 26.66
CA ASN A 111 9.15 1.77 27.01
C ASN A 111 8.09 1.56 25.92
N LEU A 112 7.36 0.44 26.04
CA LEU A 112 6.33 0.05 25.08
C LEU A 112 5.23 1.10 24.90
N TRP A 113 4.73 1.67 25.99
CA TRP A 113 3.59 2.61 25.92
C TRP A 113 3.94 3.90 25.20
N THR A 114 5.10 4.47 25.47
CA THR A 114 5.58 5.66 24.75
C THR A 114 5.86 5.35 23.29
N THR A 115 6.36 4.16 22.97
CA THR A 115 6.52 3.70 21.58
C THR A 115 5.16 3.62 20.89
N VAL A 116 4.15 3.02 21.54
CA VAL A 116 2.78 2.94 20.98
C VAL A 116 2.22 4.32 20.69
N VAL A 117 2.33 5.27 21.63
CA VAL A 117 1.85 6.65 21.41
C VAL A 117 2.51 7.30 20.21
N ILE A 118 3.83 7.17 20.06
CA ILE A 118 4.56 7.73 18.92
C ILE A 118 4.17 7.04 17.60
N VAL A 119 3.99 5.71 17.61
CA VAL A 119 3.55 4.95 16.43
C VAL A 119 2.13 5.35 16.01
N MET A 120 1.19 5.49 16.94
CA MET A 120 -0.16 5.94 16.65
C MET A 120 -0.16 7.38 16.10
N SER A 121 0.65 8.27 16.68
CA SER A 121 0.83 9.64 16.20
C SER A 121 1.43 9.67 14.79
N PHE A 122 2.38 8.78 14.49
CA PHE A 122 2.92 8.60 13.14
C PHE A 122 1.84 8.15 12.15
N PHE A 123 1.04 7.12 12.47
CA PHE A 123 -0.02 6.66 11.58
C PHE A 123 -1.08 7.74 11.34
N PHE A 124 -1.47 8.48 12.39
CA PHE A 124 -2.36 9.63 12.24
C PHE A 124 -1.80 10.66 11.25
N ALA A 125 -0.55 11.11 11.46
CA ALA A 125 0.10 12.08 10.59
C ALA A 125 0.30 11.55 9.17
N TYR A 126 0.61 10.25 9.01
CA TYR A 126 0.74 9.58 7.72
C TYR A 126 -0.56 9.67 6.90
N TYR A 127 -1.71 9.30 7.49
CA TYR A 127 -2.99 9.34 6.79
C TYR A 127 -3.53 10.76 6.61
N LEU A 128 -3.20 11.68 7.52
CA LEU A 128 -3.45 13.11 7.38
C LEU A 128 -2.71 13.70 6.16
N PHE A 129 -1.54 13.16 5.81
CA PHE A 129 -0.78 13.53 4.63
C PHE A 129 -1.24 12.76 3.38
N GLU A 130 -1.32 11.42 3.47
CA GLU A 130 -1.55 10.54 2.33
C GLU A 130 -2.87 10.84 1.61
N THR A 131 -3.93 11.08 2.37
CA THR A 131 -5.27 11.26 1.82
C THR A 131 -5.39 12.51 0.94
N PRO A 132 -5.03 13.73 1.39
CA PRO A 132 -5.00 14.90 0.52
C PRO A 132 -3.99 14.78 -0.62
N TYR A 133 -2.85 14.14 -0.37
CA TYR A 133 -1.83 13.91 -1.40
C TYR A 133 -2.38 13.08 -2.57
N ARG A 134 -3.13 12.01 -2.31
CA ARG A 134 -3.77 11.22 -3.37
C ARG A 134 -4.76 12.04 -4.19
N GLY A 135 -5.52 12.89 -3.54
CA GLY A 135 -6.46 13.78 -4.22
C GLY A 135 -5.80 14.92 -4.99
N LEU A 136 -4.57 15.30 -4.66
CA LEU A 136 -3.83 16.36 -5.36
C LEU A 136 -3.58 16.02 -6.85
N TYR A 137 -3.45 14.73 -7.19
CA TYR A 137 -3.19 14.29 -8.57
C TYR A 137 -4.26 14.71 -9.56
N PRO A 138 -5.55 14.40 -9.37
CA PRO A 138 -6.60 14.82 -10.28
C PRO A 138 -6.81 16.34 -10.30
N ASP A 139 -6.39 17.06 -9.24
CA ASP A 139 -6.54 18.50 -9.16
C ASP A 139 -5.49 19.25 -10.00
N VAL A 140 -4.28 18.69 -10.13
CA VAL A 140 -3.16 19.38 -10.82
C VAL A 140 -2.79 18.79 -12.18
N LEU A 141 -3.40 17.65 -12.56
CA LEU A 141 -3.09 16.94 -13.79
C LEU A 141 -4.34 16.72 -14.65
N PRO A 142 -4.24 16.92 -15.98
CA PRO A 142 -5.30 16.53 -16.90
C PRO A 142 -5.43 15.00 -16.96
N ALA A 143 -6.65 14.50 -17.15
CA ALA A 143 -6.98 13.07 -17.17
C ALA A 143 -6.11 12.26 -18.16
N SER A 144 -5.74 12.85 -19.29
CA SER A 144 -4.86 12.25 -20.32
C SER A 144 -3.46 11.89 -19.83
N THR A 145 -3.02 12.44 -18.68
CA THR A 145 -1.67 12.20 -18.12
C THR A 145 -1.69 11.31 -16.89
N PHE A 146 -2.87 10.86 -16.40
CA PHE A 146 -2.99 10.07 -15.19
C PHE A 146 -2.18 8.77 -15.25
N GLY A 147 -2.26 8.01 -16.34
CA GLY A 147 -1.52 6.76 -16.49
C GLY A 147 0.00 6.96 -16.38
N ARG A 148 0.53 8.00 -17.05
CA ARG A 148 1.95 8.35 -16.99
C ARG A 148 2.37 8.82 -15.60
N SER A 149 1.52 9.58 -14.92
CA SER A 149 1.74 10.03 -13.55
C SER A 149 1.80 8.86 -12.57
N GLN A 150 0.86 7.92 -12.66
CA GLN A 150 0.86 6.70 -11.85
C GLN A 150 2.12 5.87 -12.09
N GLY A 151 2.56 5.72 -13.34
CA GLY A 151 3.82 5.04 -13.66
C GLY A 151 5.03 5.65 -12.95
N ILE A 152 5.16 6.98 -12.95
CA ILE A 152 6.24 7.68 -12.25
C ILE A 152 6.13 7.50 -10.73
N GLN A 153 4.92 7.57 -10.17
CA GLN A 153 4.70 7.28 -8.74
C GLN A 153 5.16 5.88 -8.37
N HIS A 154 4.79 4.87 -9.16
CA HIS A 154 5.18 3.48 -8.91
C HIS A 154 6.69 3.28 -8.98
N ILE A 155 7.39 3.93 -9.91
CA ILE A 155 8.84 3.92 -9.99
C ILE A 155 9.45 4.52 -8.73
N GLN A 156 9.01 5.71 -8.31
CA GLN A 156 9.54 6.36 -7.11
C GLN A 156 9.21 5.58 -5.83
N ARG A 157 8.01 5.02 -5.74
CA ARG A 157 7.63 4.11 -4.65
C ARG A 157 8.52 2.88 -4.61
N GLY A 158 8.78 2.25 -5.76
CA GLY A 158 9.68 1.10 -5.87
C GLY A 158 11.12 1.42 -5.43
N ILE A 159 11.65 2.58 -5.86
CA ILE A 159 12.97 3.07 -5.42
C ILE A 159 13.00 3.28 -3.90
N ALA A 160 11.96 3.91 -3.34
CA ALA A 160 11.84 4.13 -1.90
C ALA A 160 11.83 2.82 -1.11
N ILE A 161 11.03 1.84 -1.54
CA ILE A 161 10.96 0.51 -0.94
C ILE A 161 12.33 -0.18 -1.01
N GLY A 162 12.97 -0.17 -2.17
CA GLY A 162 14.30 -0.76 -2.37
C GLY A 162 15.36 -0.16 -1.43
N ILE A 163 15.43 1.17 -1.34
CA ILE A 163 16.36 1.87 -0.45
C ILE A 163 16.01 1.57 1.02
N ALA A 164 14.72 1.66 1.41
CA ALA A 164 14.29 1.40 2.78
C ALA A 164 14.67 -0.02 3.24
N LEU A 165 14.47 -1.03 2.38
CA LEU A 165 14.74 -2.42 2.75
C LEU A 165 16.23 -2.77 2.69
N VAL A 166 16.94 -2.37 1.62
CA VAL A 166 18.36 -2.74 1.43
C VAL A 166 19.28 -1.87 2.27
N VAL A 167 19.23 -0.54 2.06
CA VAL A 167 20.09 0.40 2.81
C VAL A 167 19.67 0.46 4.27
N GLY A 168 18.36 0.51 4.53
CA GLY A 168 17.82 0.47 5.91
C GLY A 168 18.26 -0.77 6.66
N GLY A 169 18.29 -1.94 6.01
CA GLY A 169 18.79 -3.18 6.64
C GLY A 169 20.28 -3.16 6.99
N LEU A 170 21.11 -2.63 6.09
CA LEU A 170 22.54 -2.44 6.37
C LEU A 170 22.76 -1.47 7.54
N LEU A 171 22.03 -0.37 7.56
CA LEU A 171 22.05 0.60 8.64
C LEU A 171 21.54 0.00 9.96
N PHE A 172 20.48 -0.78 9.94
CA PHE A 172 19.91 -1.44 11.12
C PHE A 172 20.88 -2.39 11.81
N LYS A 173 21.78 -3.01 11.02
CA LYS A 173 22.86 -3.84 11.56
C LYS A 173 23.88 -3.00 12.35
N VAL A 174 24.26 -1.83 11.83
CA VAL A 174 25.27 -0.96 12.46
C VAL A 174 24.69 -0.29 13.71
N TRP A 175 23.50 0.28 13.58
CA TRP A 175 22.82 0.97 14.68
C TRP A 175 21.30 0.96 14.44
N GLN A 176 20.57 0.31 15.33
CA GLN A 176 19.13 0.07 15.15
C GLN A 176 18.27 1.34 14.90
N PRO A 177 18.56 2.53 15.47
CA PRO A 177 17.84 3.76 15.17
C PRO A 177 18.06 4.32 13.75
N SER A 178 19.17 4.01 13.10
CA SER A 178 19.58 4.67 11.87
C SER A 178 18.61 4.57 10.69
N PRO A 179 17.86 3.45 10.44
CA PRO A 179 16.85 3.41 9.39
C PRO A 179 15.72 4.42 9.62
N PHE A 180 15.33 4.64 10.87
CA PHE A 180 14.27 5.58 11.25
C PHE A 180 14.72 7.04 11.08
N ILE A 181 15.98 7.34 11.41
CA ILE A 181 16.58 8.67 11.18
C ILE A 181 16.63 8.97 9.68
N LEU A 182 17.12 8.00 8.87
CA LEU A 182 17.12 8.14 7.42
C LEU A 182 15.69 8.33 6.88
N ALA A 183 14.74 7.56 7.39
CA ALA A 183 13.33 7.68 7.01
C ALA A 183 12.76 9.05 7.37
N SER A 184 13.05 9.57 8.56
CA SER A 184 12.64 10.91 8.98
C SER A 184 13.14 11.98 8.00
N ILE A 185 14.44 11.95 7.67
CA ILE A 185 15.07 12.93 6.78
C ILE A 185 14.49 12.84 5.37
N LEU A 186 14.51 11.64 4.76
CA LEU A 186 14.07 11.47 3.38
C LEU A 186 12.58 11.70 3.20
N THR A 187 11.75 11.25 4.15
CA THR A 187 10.30 11.46 4.11
C THR A 187 9.96 12.95 4.24
N THR A 188 10.55 13.63 5.24
CA THR A 188 10.29 15.07 5.44
C THR A 188 10.77 15.89 4.24
N ALA A 189 11.95 15.57 3.69
CA ALA A 189 12.48 16.27 2.53
C ALA A 189 11.62 16.02 1.28
N ALA A 190 11.29 14.77 0.95
CA ALA A 190 10.54 14.42 -0.26
C ALA A 190 9.09 14.94 -0.21
N CYS A 191 8.40 14.73 0.92
CA CYS A 191 7.05 15.25 1.13
C CYS A 191 7.03 16.78 1.21
N GLY A 192 8.00 17.39 1.89
CA GLY A 192 8.16 18.84 1.96
C GLY A 192 8.40 19.46 0.59
N LEU A 193 9.29 18.89 -0.22
CA LEU A 193 9.52 19.34 -1.61
C LEU A 193 8.25 19.24 -2.46
N THR A 194 7.45 18.18 -2.28
CA THR A 194 6.17 18.05 -2.98
C THR A 194 5.25 19.23 -2.62
N ILE A 195 5.11 19.56 -1.33
CA ILE A 195 4.27 20.68 -0.88
C ILE A 195 4.77 22.03 -1.45
N LEU A 196 6.09 22.25 -1.45
CA LEU A 196 6.68 23.50 -1.86
C LEU A 196 6.62 23.72 -3.38
N LEU A 197 6.85 22.67 -4.16
CA LEU A 197 7.02 22.76 -5.61
C LEU A 197 5.74 22.52 -6.40
N VAL A 198 4.74 21.83 -5.83
CA VAL A 198 3.45 21.60 -6.47
C VAL A 198 2.49 22.72 -6.04
N ARG A 199 2.02 23.49 -7.00
CA ARG A 199 0.99 24.49 -6.77
C ARG A 199 -0.37 23.93 -7.14
N GLU A 200 -1.34 24.12 -6.29
CA GLU A 200 -2.73 23.76 -6.48
C GLU A 200 -3.50 25.02 -6.88
N ASP A 201 -4.21 24.98 -8.01
CA ASP A 201 -5.14 26.05 -8.35
C ASP A 201 -6.38 25.92 -7.48
N GLY A 202 -6.81 27.03 -6.86
CA GLY A 202 -7.95 27.05 -5.93
C GLY A 202 -9.29 26.81 -6.64
N GLY A 203 -9.50 25.59 -7.15
CA GLY A 203 -10.73 25.17 -7.84
C GLY A 203 -11.98 25.20 -6.94
N HIS A 204 -13.14 25.09 -7.55
CA HIS A 204 -14.43 25.07 -6.85
C HIS A 204 -14.53 23.80 -6.00
N GLY A 205 -14.66 23.96 -4.68
CA GLY A 205 -14.78 22.85 -3.74
C GLY A 205 -16.14 22.17 -3.84
N HIS A 206 -16.15 20.86 -3.66
CA HIS A 206 -17.39 20.12 -3.46
C HIS A 206 -17.88 20.29 -2.02
N VAL A 207 -19.20 20.29 -1.83
CA VAL A 207 -19.79 20.35 -0.49
C VAL A 207 -19.48 19.03 0.25
N PHE A 208 -18.96 19.14 1.47
CA PHE A 208 -18.72 17.99 2.31
C PHE A 208 -20.06 17.38 2.78
N GLU A 209 -20.38 16.18 2.28
CA GLU A 209 -21.62 15.47 2.63
C GLU A 209 -21.61 14.88 4.05
N GLY A 210 -20.47 14.89 4.73
CA GLY A 210 -20.31 14.35 6.07
C GLY A 210 -19.87 12.87 6.11
N PHE A 211 -19.27 12.47 7.22
CA PHE A 211 -18.73 11.13 7.43
C PHE A 211 -19.82 10.04 7.38
N TRP A 212 -20.96 10.30 8.00
CA TRP A 212 -22.06 9.33 8.06
C TRP A 212 -22.69 9.08 6.69
N ALA A 213 -22.86 10.11 5.87
CA ALA A 213 -23.34 9.95 4.49
C ALA A 213 -22.37 9.11 3.65
N TYR A 214 -21.07 9.31 3.81
CA TYR A 214 -20.05 8.46 3.18
C TYR A 214 -20.17 6.99 3.62
N ILE A 215 -20.29 6.73 4.93
CA ILE A 215 -20.44 5.36 5.47
C ILE A 215 -21.72 4.70 4.93
N GLN A 216 -22.86 5.40 4.96
CA GLN A 216 -24.15 4.88 4.47
C GLN A 216 -24.07 4.55 2.97
N ARG A 217 -23.52 5.44 2.15
CA ARG A 217 -23.35 5.20 0.71
C ARG A 217 -22.41 4.01 0.48
N SER A 218 -21.30 3.94 1.19
CA SER A 218 -20.33 2.84 1.10
C SER A 218 -20.96 1.50 1.47
N TRP A 219 -21.75 1.49 2.53
CA TRP A 219 -22.50 0.30 2.99
C TRP A 219 -23.53 -0.16 1.96
N HIS A 220 -24.27 0.76 1.38
CA HIS A 220 -25.25 0.49 0.34
C HIS A 220 -24.60 -0.14 -0.90
N ILE A 221 -23.53 0.47 -1.43
CA ILE A 221 -22.77 -0.07 -2.58
C ILE A 221 -22.24 -1.48 -2.28
N PHE A 222 -21.71 -1.72 -1.08
CA PHE A 222 -21.19 -3.03 -0.69
C PHE A 222 -22.25 -4.13 -0.74
N TRP A 223 -23.48 -3.83 -0.34
CA TRP A 223 -24.54 -4.84 -0.32
C TRP A 223 -25.26 -5.00 -1.65
N GLU A 224 -25.43 -3.96 -2.42
CA GLU A 224 -26.15 -3.99 -3.70
C GLU A 224 -25.30 -4.55 -4.84
N ASP A 225 -24.03 -4.16 -4.93
CA ASP A 225 -23.15 -4.62 -6.01
C ASP A 225 -22.36 -5.86 -5.58
N GLY A 226 -22.81 -7.03 -6.04
CA GLY A 226 -22.18 -8.31 -5.75
C GLY A 226 -20.75 -8.43 -6.28
N ASP A 227 -20.40 -7.74 -7.35
CA ASP A 227 -19.09 -7.84 -7.98
C ASP A 227 -18.08 -6.91 -7.29
N VAL A 228 -18.53 -5.71 -6.94
CA VAL A 228 -17.76 -4.82 -6.05
C VAL A 228 -17.50 -5.52 -4.71
N ARG A 229 -18.51 -6.13 -4.10
CA ARG A 229 -18.34 -6.88 -2.84
C ARG A 229 -17.32 -8.01 -2.95
N ARG A 230 -17.35 -8.81 -4.02
CA ARG A 230 -16.37 -9.89 -4.26
C ARG A 230 -14.96 -9.33 -4.35
N PHE A 231 -14.78 -8.26 -5.13
CA PHE A 231 -13.48 -7.59 -5.22
C PHE A 231 -13.01 -7.08 -3.86
N LEU A 232 -13.87 -6.41 -3.11
CA LEU A 232 -13.54 -5.82 -1.81
C LEU A 232 -13.13 -6.88 -0.78
N LEU A 233 -13.81 -8.03 -0.75
CA LEU A 233 -13.43 -9.16 0.10
C LEU A 233 -12.08 -9.76 -0.32
N ALA A 234 -11.85 -9.95 -1.62
CA ALA A 234 -10.56 -10.42 -2.13
C ALA A 234 -9.44 -9.43 -1.77
N ASN A 235 -9.67 -8.12 -1.96
CA ASN A 235 -8.72 -7.08 -1.61
C ASN A 235 -8.38 -7.06 -0.12
N SER A 236 -9.38 -7.24 0.77
CA SER A 236 -9.15 -7.35 2.21
C SER A 236 -8.27 -8.54 2.57
N ALA A 237 -8.47 -9.69 1.91
CA ALA A 237 -7.67 -10.89 2.12
C ALA A 237 -6.22 -10.70 1.66
N TRP A 238 -6.00 -10.10 0.48
CA TRP A 238 -4.65 -9.81 -0.02
C TRP A 238 -3.91 -8.80 0.85
N GLU A 239 -4.57 -7.71 1.23
CA GLU A 239 -3.98 -6.68 2.11
C GLU A 239 -3.70 -7.24 3.51
N GLY A 240 -4.58 -8.11 4.03
CA GLY A 240 -4.37 -8.78 5.31
C GLY A 240 -3.18 -9.73 5.29
N ALA A 241 -3.05 -10.56 4.25
CA ALA A 241 -1.90 -11.45 4.08
C ALA A 241 -0.60 -10.65 3.90
N PHE A 242 -0.65 -9.58 3.11
CA PHE A 242 0.50 -8.69 2.92
C PHE A 242 0.90 -7.99 4.21
N ALA A 243 -0.06 -7.49 5.00
CA ALA A 243 0.19 -6.86 6.30
C ALA A 243 0.84 -7.84 7.29
N ALA A 244 0.33 -9.07 7.37
CA ALA A 244 0.89 -10.11 8.22
C ALA A 244 2.34 -10.46 7.81
N ALA A 245 2.56 -10.75 6.52
CA ALA A 245 3.88 -11.09 6.00
C ALA A 245 4.90 -9.97 6.24
N ARG A 246 4.59 -8.71 5.87
CA ARG A 246 5.52 -7.58 6.05
C ARG A 246 5.85 -7.29 7.51
N THR A 247 4.91 -7.57 8.42
CA THR A 247 5.10 -7.34 9.86
C THR A 247 6.07 -8.35 10.47
N PHE A 248 5.96 -9.62 10.09
CA PHE A 248 6.66 -10.68 10.80
C PHE A 248 7.82 -11.31 10.01
N VAL A 249 8.01 -11.00 8.73
CA VAL A 249 9.08 -11.61 7.90
C VAL A 249 10.47 -11.41 8.49
N VAL A 250 10.78 -10.22 9.03
CA VAL A 250 12.10 -9.94 9.64
C VAL A 250 12.29 -10.76 10.91
N LEU A 251 11.26 -10.83 11.77
CA LEU A 251 11.29 -11.64 13.00
C LEU A 251 11.34 -13.14 12.67
N TYR A 252 10.62 -13.61 11.64
CA TYR A 252 10.73 -14.99 11.18
C TYR A 252 12.17 -15.35 10.77
N ILE A 253 12.87 -14.48 10.04
CA ILE A 253 14.25 -14.74 9.63
C ILE A 253 15.20 -14.71 10.82
N ILE A 254 15.06 -13.73 11.73
CA ILE A 254 15.99 -13.54 12.86
C ILE A 254 15.69 -14.54 13.98
N ASP A 255 14.45 -14.55 14.48
CA ASP A 255 14.07 -15.30 15.69
C ASP A 255 13.49 -16.67 15.34
N GLY A 256 12.89 -16.84 14.16
CA GLY A 256 12.32 -18.10 13.71
C GLY A 256 13.35 -19.03 13.07
N LEU A 257 14.22 -18.50 12.20
CA LEU A 257 15.24 -19.30 11.51
C LEU A 257 16.66 -19.12 12.09
N ASP A 258 16.81 -18.37 13.20
CA ASP A 258 18.09 -18.05 13.87
C ASP A 258 19.16 -17.49 12.91
N GLN A 259 18.72 -16.55 12.04
CA GLN A 259 19.56 -15.98 11.02
C GLN A 259 19.99 -14.55 11.33
N SER A 260 21.06 -14.11 10.67
CA SER A 260 21.62 -12.78 10.88
C SER A 260 20.67 -11.67 10.36
N LYS A 261 20.77 -10.48 10.97
CA LYS A 261 20.10 -9.26 10.46
C LYS A 261 20.50 -8.91 9.01
N VAL A 262 21.71 -9.31 8.59
CA VAL A 262 22.18 -9.12 7.21
C VAL A 262 21.38 -9.99 6.26
N LEU A 263 21.16 -11.25 6.62
CA LEU A 263 20.37 -12.16 5.80
C LEU A 263 18.91 -11.68 5.72
N SER A 264 18.31 -11.22 6.82
CA SER A 264 16.96 -10.66 6.76
C SER A 264 16.86 -9.47 5.80
N SER A 265 17.88 -8.62 5.76
CA SER A 265 17.95 -7.49 4.82
C SER A 265 18.10 -7.95 3.37
N ALA A 266 18.90 -8.98 3.12
CA ALA A 266 19.06 -9.58 1.79
C ALA A 266 17.72 -10.22 1.31
N VAL A 267 17.00 -10.89 2.22
CA VAL A 267 15.66 -11.44 1.96
C VAL A 267 14.67 -10.31 1.58
N LEU A 268 14.67 -9.21 2.33
CA LEU A 268 13.85 -8.05 1.99
C LEU A 268 14.24 -7.46 0.62
N GLY A 269 15.53 -7.49 0.28
CA GLY A 269 16.05 -7.12 -1.05
C GLY A 269 15.49 -8.03 -2.15
N ALA A 270 15.42 -9.34 -1.93
CA ALA A 270 14.82 -10.29 -2.86
C ALA A 270 13.32 -10.03 -3.04
N VAL A 271 12.60 -9.73 -1.96
CA VAL A 271 11.18 -9.33 -2.00
C VAL A 271 11.02 -8.05 -2.83
N ALA A 272 11.82 -7.01 -2.55
CA ALA A 272 11.76 -5.75 -3.29
C ALA A 272 12.06 -5.94 -4.79
N THR A 273 13.04 -6.78 -5.13
CA THR A 273 13.38 -7.12 -6.51
C THR A 273 12.18 -7.76 -7.22
N GLY A 274 11.51 -8.72 -6.59
CA GLY A 274 10.29 -9.33 -7.12
C GLY A 274 9.18 -8.31 -7.39
N TYR A 275 8.94 -7.39 -6.46
CA TYR A 275 7.94 -6.32 -6.63
C TYR A 275 8.29 -5.36 -7.78
N VAL A 276 9.56 -4.99 -7.94
CA VAL A 276 10.01 -4.14 -9.06
C VAL A 276 9.80 -4.85 -10.40
N ILE A 277 10.18 -6.12 -10.49
CA ILE A 277 9.95 -6.94 -11.70
C ILE A 277 8.45 -6.99 -12.02
N ALA A 278 7.61 -7.26 -11.01
CA ALA A 278 6.15 -7.26 -11.17
C ALA A 278 5.63 -5.92 -11.70
N ALA A 279 6.08 -4.80 -11.12
CA ALA A 279 5.64 -3.47 -11.54
C ALA A 279 5.94 -3.16 -13.01
N ILE A 280 7.04 -3.71 -13.55
CA ILE A 280 7.43 -3.51 -14.96
C ILE A 280 6.55 -4.33 -15.91
N PHE A 281 6.22 -5.57 -15.55
CA PHE A 281 5.60 -6.53 -16.48
C PHE A 281 4.10 -6.73 -16.24
N ALA A 282 3.60 -6.54 -15.02
CA ALA A 282 2.21 -6.85 -14.66
C ALA A 282 1.19 -6.11 -15.54
N GLY A 283 1.40 -4.82 -15.78
CA GLY A 283 0.50 -4.02 -16.63
C GLY A 283 0.36 -4.61 -18.04
N ARG A 284 1.49 -4.93 -18.70
CA ARG A 284 1.49 -5.53 -20.04
C ARG A 284 0.82 -6.92 -20.07
N LEU A 285 1.05 -7.73 -19.03
CA LEU A 285 0.38 -9.01 -18.86
C LEU A 285 -1.13 -8.83 -18.71
N GLY A 286 -1.56 -7.90 -17.86
CA GLY A 286 -2.96 -7.58 -17.64
C GLY A 286 -3.67 -7.09 -18.90
N ASP A 287 -3.01 -6.23 -19.68
CA ASP A 287 -3.55 -5.74 -20.97
C ASP A 287 -3.68 -6.86 -22.00
N ARG A 288 -2.75 -7.82 -22.01
CA ARG A 288 -2.74 -8.91 -22.98
C ARG A 288 -3.70 -10.05 -22.66
N PHE A 289 -3.79 -10.44 -21.38
CA PHE A 289 -4.51 -11.66 -20.94
C PHE A 289 -5.77 -11.37 -20.13
N GLY A 290 -6.03 -10.11 -19.76
CA GLY A 290 -7.07 -9.68 -18.83
C GLY A 290 -6.57 -9.59 -17.39
N LEU A 291 -7.00 -8.54 -16.67
CA LEU A 291 -6.51 -8.25 -15.31
C LEU A 291 -6.93 -9.34 -14.32
N ALA A 292 -8.21 -9.70 -14.30
CA ALA A 292 -8.74 -10.72 -13.38
C ALA A 292 -8.07 -12.08 -13.58
N ARG A 293 -7.82 -12.47 -14.84
CA ARG A 293 -7.15 -13.74 -15.15
C ARG A 293 -5.69 -13.75 -14.69
N VAL A 294 -4.95 -12.66 -14.92
CA VAL A 294 -3.56 -12.56 -14.45
C VAL A 294 -3.49 -12.59 -12.94
N ILE A 295 -4.38 -11.85 -12.24
CA ILE A 295 -4.49 -11.87 -10.77
C ILE A 295 -4.82 -13.27 -10.28
N PHE A 296 -5.72 -14.00 -10.93
CA PHE A 296 -6.09 -15.37 -10.56
C PHE A 296 -4.88 -16.30 -10.54
N PHE A 297 -4.11 -16.40 -11.64
CA PHE A 297 -2.93 -17.24 -11.70
C PHE A 297 -1.81 -16.75 -10.77
N ALA A 298 -1.60 -15.46 -10.67
CA ALA A 298 -0.65 -14.89 -9.73
C ALA A 298 -1.01 -15.21 -8.28
N SER A 299 -2.30 -15.21 -7.91
CA SER A 299 -2.76 -15.57 -6.57
C SER A 299 -2.48 -17.04 -6.23
N PHE A 300 -2.54 -17.97 -7.20
CA PHE A 300 -2.14 -19.36 -6.98
C PHE A 300 -0.65 -19.48 -6.65
N ILE A 301 0.21 -18.81 -7.42
CA ILE A 301 1.66 -18.81 -7.17
C ILE A 301 1.97 -18.13 -5.84
N TYR A 302 1.33 -17.01 -5.55
CA TYR A 302 1.54 -16.24 -4.33
C TYR A 302 1.08 -16.99 -3.08
N GLY A 303 -0.17 -17.50 -3.07
CA GLY A 303 -0.74 -18.23 -1.95
C GLY A 303 -0.12 -19.63 -1.79
N GLY A 304 0.11 -20.34 -2.90
CA GLY A 304 0.80 -21.64 -2.90
C GLY A 304 2.25 -21.53 -2.45
N GLY A 305 2.95 -20.45 -2.87
CA GLY A 305 4.28 -20.13 -2.39
C GLY A 305 4.33 -19.87 -0.89
N PHE A 306 3.36 -19.16 -0.34
CA PHE A 306 3.27 -18.98 1.11
C PHE A 306 2.95 -20.28 1.84
N LEU A 307 2.06 -21.14 1.32
CA LEU A 307 1.83 -22.46 1.91
C LEU A 307 3.13 -23.29 1.92
N ALA A 308 3.89 -23.27 0.82
CA ALA A 308 5.16 -23.98 0.74
C ALA A 308 6.20 -23.42 1.73
N ALA A 309 6.24 -22.10 1.93
CA ALA A 309 7.11 -21.48 2.93
C ALA A 309 6.78 -21.92 4.37
N GLY A 310 5.55 -22.38 4.63
CA GLY A 310 5.14 -22.97 5.90
C GLY A 310 5.88 -24.26 6.28
N PHE A 311 6.60 -24.89 5.37
CA PHE A 311 7.44 -26.04 5.66
C PHE A 311 8.91 -25.68 5.93
N ALA A 312 9.31 -24.42 5.78
CA ALA A 312 10.68 -24.00 5.99
C ALA A 312 10.97 -23.85 7.49
N GLN A 313 11.90 -24.68 8.00
CA GLN A 313 12.37 -24.66 9.38
C GLN A 313 13.83 -24.23 9.50
N GLU A 314 14.58 -24.30 8.40
CA GLU A 314 15.96 -23.90 8.29
C GLU A 314 16.16 -23.04 7.05
N TRP A 315 17.24 -22.26 7.03
CA TRP A 315 17.58 -21.42 5.89
C TRP A 315 18.34 -22.22 4.82
N HIS A 316 17.95 -22.01 3.55
CA HIS A 316 18.68 -22.51 2.39
C HIS A 316 18.83 -21.40 1.34
N ASP A 317 20.00 -21.29 0.70
CA ASP A 317 20.29 -20.18 -0.23
C ASP A 317 19.39 -20.13 -1.45
N TRP A 318 18.84 -21.27 -1.90
CA TRP A 318 17.88 -21.30 -3.02
C TRP A 318 16.57 -20.57 -2.69
N TYR A 319 16.29 -20.30 -1.41
CA TYR A 319 15.13 -19.52 -0.99
C TYR A 319 15.14 -18.10 -1.56
N PHE A 320 16.27 -17.52 -1.89
CA PHE A 320 16.30 -16.21 -2.57
C PHE A 320 15.54 -16.24 -3.90
N GLY A 321 15.76 -17.25 -4.73
CA GLY A 321 15.03 -17.44 -5.98
C GLY A 321 13.54 -17.68 -5.76
N PHE A 322 13.21 -18.54 -4.80
CA PHE A 322 11.82 -18.83 -4.43
C PHE A 322 11.08 -17.59 -3.92
N ILE A 323 11.65 -16.88 -2.97
CA ILE A 323 11.09 -15.64 -2.41
C ILE A 323 10.89 -14.59 -3.51
N THR A 324 11.86 -14.43 -4.41
CA THR A 324 11.74 -13.50 -5.54
C THR A 324 10.57 -13.89 -6.44
N ALA A 325 10.43 -15.17 -6.78
CA ALA A 325 9.34 -15.67 -7.63
C ALA A 325 7.96 -15.46 -6.97
N VAL A 326 7.82 -15.78 -5.69
CA VAL A 326 6.59 -15.55 -4.91
C VAL A 326 6.28 -14.05 -4.82
N SER A 327 7.32 -13.21 -4.66
CA SER A 327 7.17 -11.75 -4.59
C SER A 327 6.80 -11.12 -5.93
N ILE A 328 7.22 -11.69 -7.07
CA ILE A 328 6.73 -11.29 -8.40
C ILE A 328 5.23 -11.54 -8.49
N ALA A 329 4.77 -12.70 -8.04
CA ALA A 329 3.35 -13.01 -8.04
C ALA A 329 2.54 -12.07 -7.12
N GLY A 330 3.00 -11.86 -5.90
CA GLY A 330 2.38 -10.92 -4.96
C GLY A 330 2.36 -9.48 -5.46
N GLY A 331 3.48 -9.01 -6.01
CA GLY A 331 3.58 -7.69 -6.64
C GLY A 331 2.64 -7.53 -7.84
N THR A 332 2.45 -8.60 -8.63
CA THR A 332 1.50 -8.61 -9.74
C THR A 332 0.06 -8.43 -9.24
N VAL A 333 -0.35 -9.19 -8.21
CA VAL A 333 -1.68 -9.04 -7.59
C VAL A 333 -1.90 -7.62 -7.10
N MET A 334 -0.97 -7.08 -6.31
CA MET A 334 -1.09 -5.74 -5.73
C MET A 334 -1.08 -4.62 -6.77
N THR A 335 -0.33 -4.78 -7.87
CA THR A 335 -0.27 -3.79 -8.95
C THR A 335 -1.55 -3.76 -9.77
N LEU A 336 -2.13 -4.93 -10.07
CA LEU A 336 -3.29 -5.04 -10.95
C LEU A 336 -4.63 -4.88 -10.23
N ALA A 337 -4.68 -5.05 -8.91
CA ALA A 337 -5.92 -5.00 -8.14
C ALA A 337 -6.72 -3.72 -8.38
N TRP A 338 -6.07 -2.55 -8.30
CA TRP A 338 -6.72 -1.27 -8.55
C TRP A 338 -7.19 -1.09 -10.00
N GLY A 339 -6.41 -1.60 -10.96
CA GLY A 339 -6.81 -1.62 -12.37
C GLY A 339 -8.08 -2.44 -12.61
N LEU A 340 -8.17 -3.61 -11.96
CA LEU A 340 -9.37 -4.46 -12.03
C LEU A 340 -10.59 -3.74 -11.42
N LEU A 341 -10.43 -3.13 -10.25
CA LEU A 341 -11.51 -2.36 -9.63
C LEU A 341 -12.09 -1.31 -10.58
N TYR A 342 -11.23 -0.49 -11.20
CA TYR A 342 -11.69 0.56 -12.11
C TYR A 342 -12.29 0.04 -13.42
N LYS A 343 -12.05 -1.23 -13.79
CA LYS A 343 -12.71 -1.86 -14.93
C LYS A 343 -14.12 -2.38 -14.61
N ILE A 344 -14.32 -2.92 -13.41
CA ILE A 344 -15.64 -3.46 -13.00
C ILE A 344 -16.61 -2.37 -12.54
N VAL A 345 -16.12 -1.22 -12.10
CA VAL A 345 -16.95 -0.15 -11.54
C VAL A 345 -17.32 0.88 -12.60
N PRO A 346 -18.63 1.22 -12.74
CA PRO A 346 -19.08 2.32 -13.59
C PRO A 346 -18.37 3.64 -13.24
N VAL A 347 -18.17 4.50 -14.26
CA VAL A 347 -17.39 5.74 -14.11
C VAL A 347 -17.96 6.64 -13.02
N GLU A 348 -19.29 6.68 -12.89
CA GLU A 348 -20.04 7.50 -11.94
C GLU A 348 -19.79 7.10 -10.48
N HIS A 349 -19.46 5.83 -10.23
CA HIS A 349 -19.27 5.29 -8.87
C HIS A 349 -17.79 5.11 -8.48
N ARG A 350 -16.85 5.38 -9.39
CA ARG A 350 -15.40 5.16 -9.16
C ARG A 350 -14.86 5.87 -7.92
N GLY A 351 -15.32 7.08 -7.63
CA GLY A 351 -14.90 7.83 -6.46
C GLY A 351 -15.32 7.16 -5.14
N ALA A 352 -16.60 6.80 -5.03
CA ALA A 352 -17.13 6.12 -3.85
C ALA A 352 -16.50 4.74 -3.64
N VAL A 353 -16.32 3.97 -4.71
CA VAL A 353 -15.74 2.62 -4.65
C VAL A 353 -14.24 2.65 -4.37
N SER A 354 -13.51 3.68 -4.82
CA SER A 354 -12.11 3.87 -4.43
C SER A 354 -11.96 4.11 -2.92
N GLY A 355 -12.88 4.89 -2.34
CA GLY A 355 -12.95 5.06 -0.89
C GLY A 355 -13.21 3.73 -0.17
N LEU A 356 -14.16 2.94 -0.69
CA LEU A 356 -14.47 1.63 -0.16
C LEU A 356 -13.28 0.65 -0.25
N ALA A 357 -12.53 0.66 -1.34
CA ALA A 357 -11.32 -0.15 -1.50
C ALA A 357 -10.23 0.26 -0.50
N THR A 358 -10.09 1.55 -0.19
CA THR A 358 -9.20 2.01 0.88
C THR A 358 -9.68 1.52 2.26
N THR A 359 -10.99 1.49 2.48
CA THR A 359 -11.60 0.94 3.70
C THR A 359 -11.29 -0.56 3.84
N THR A 360 -11.41 -1.36 2.77
CA THR A 360 -11.10 -2.79 2.83
C THR A 360 -9.62 -3.07 3.01
N LYS A 361 -8.74 -2.22 2.47
CA LYS A 361 -7.32 -2.22 2.83
C LYS A 361 -7.14 -2.01 4.33
N GLY A 362 -7.80 -1.00 4.91
CA GLY A 362 -7.76 -0.74 6.36
C GLY A 362 -8.23 -1.93 7.19
N ILE A 363 -9.29 -2.64 6.77
CA ILE A 363 -9.75 -3.87 7.42
C ILE A 363 -8.69 -4.97 7.32
N GLY A 364 -8.09 -5.17 6.14
CA GLY A 364 -7.02 -6.15 5.95
C GLY A 364 -5.83 -5.90 6.89
N LEU A 365 -5.39 -4.65 7.01
CA LEU A 365 -4.33 -4.23 7.92
C LEU A 365 -4.70 -4.49 9.39
N LEU A 366 -5.92 -4.10 9.79
CA LEU A 366 -6.40 -4.20 11.17
C LEU A 366 -6.56 -5.65 11.63
N VAL A 367 -6.85 -6.57 10.72
CA VAL A 367 -7.10 -7.99 11.04
C VAL A 367 -5.88 -8.85 10.77
N GLY A 368 -5.17 -8.64 9.65
CA GLY A 368 -4.12 -9.54 9.17
C GLY A 368 -2.94 -9.66 10.11
N ALA A 369 -2.33 -8.55 10.52
CA ALA A 369 -1.16 -8.58 11.39
C ALA A 369 -1.48 -9.04 12.82
N PRO A 370 -2.57 -8.60 13.50
CA PRO A 370 -2.94 -9.13 14.81
C PRO A 370 -3.27 -10.62 14.79
N LEU A 371 -4.02 -11.07 13.78
CA LEU A 371 -4.38 -12.49 13.64
C LEU A 371 -3.14 -13.36 13.47
N ALA A 372 -2.21 -12.95 12.62
CA ALA A 372 -0.95 -13.66 12.42
C ALA A 372 -0.10 -13.67 13.70
N GLY A 373 0.00 -12.54 14.39
CA GLY A 373 0.73 -12.44 15.65
C GLY A 373 0.15 -13.32 16.77
N LEU A 374 -1.18 -13.34 16.90
CA LEU A 374 -1.87 -14.25 17.85
C LEU A 374 -1.63 -15.72 17.49
N ALA A 375 -1.69 -16.06 16.21
CA ALA A 375 -1.42 -17.40 15.76
C ALA A 375 0.03 -17.82 16.03
N ILE A 376 1.01 -16.93 15.88
CA ILE A 376 2.40 -17.17 16.26
C ILE A 376 2.50 -17.46 17.76
N ASP A 377 1.88 -16.64 18.60
CA ASP A 377 1.91 -16.85 20.06
C ASP A 377 1.28 -18.20 20.48
N LEU A 378 0.13 -18.56 19.89
CA LEU A 378 -0.56 -19.82 20.14
C LEU A 378 0.21 -21.04 19.61
N SER A 379 0.95 -20.88 18.51
CA SER A 379 1.70 -21.97 17.88
C SER A 379 3.08 -22.21 18.49
N ARG A 380 3.59 -21.26 19.27
CA ARG A 380 4.94 -21.32 19.86
C ARG A 380 5.22 -22.62 20.63
N PRO A 381 4.30 -23.17 21.44
CA PRO A 381 4.53 -24.46 22.12
C PRO A 381 4.64 -25.66 21.21
N TYR A 382 4.01 -25.60 20.01
CA TYR A 382 3.93 -26.72 19.05
C TYR A 382 4.98 -26.62 17.95
N LEU A 383 5.40 -25.43 17.59
CA LEU A 383 6.37 -25.14 16.52
C LEU A 383 7.64 -24.52 17.13
N SER A 384 8.24 -25.23 18.08
CA SER A 384 9.41 -24.75 18.85
C SER A 384 10.64 -24.48 17.96
N ALA A 385 10.81 -25.25 16.86
CA ALA A 385 11.93 -25.07 15.93
C ALA A 385 12.00 -23.67 15.33
N THR A 386 10.87 -23.00 15.17
CA THR A 386 10.77 -21.64 14.57
C THR A 386 10.12 -20.64 15.53
N ASN A 387 10.08 -20.92 16.82
CA ASN A 387 9.42 -20.07 17.84
C ASN A 387 7.97 -19.68 17.47
N GLY A 388 7.25 -20.60 16.75
CA GLY A 388 5.88 -20.36 16.30
C GLY A 388 5.76 -19.54 15.01
N TYR A 389 6.82 -18.88 14.53
CA TYR A 389 6.73 -18.00 13.35
C TYR A 389 6.37 -18.70 12.06
N GLN A 390 6.62 -19.99 11.95
CA GLN A 390 6.31 -20.80 10.77
C GLN A 390 4.82 -20.75 10.37
N VAL A 391 3.90 -20.61 11.35
CA VAL A 391 2.44 -20.55 11.12
C VAL A 391 2.01 -19.33 10.31
N LEU A 392 2.83 -18.28 10.27
CA LEU A 392 2.59 -17.07 9.47
C LEU A 392 2.25 -17.41 8.02
N TRP A 393 3.05 -18.30 7.42
CA TRP A 393 2.98 -18.57 5.99
C TRP A 393 1.72 -19.32 5.57
N PRO A 394 1.29 -20.41 6.24
CA PRO A 394 0.01 -21.04 5.96
C PRO A 394 -1.19 -20.10 6.12
N ILE A 395 -1.18 -19.20 7.11
CA ILE A 395 -2.26 -18.24 7.29
C ILE A 395 -2.31 -17.27 6.11
N CYS A 396 -1.18 -16.69 5.72
CA CYS A 396 -1.11 -15.81 4.55
C CYS A 396 -1.53 -16.54 3.28
N GLY A 397 -1.05 -17.78 3.09
CA GLY A 397 -1.42 -18.62 1.95
C GLY A 397 -2.91 -18.93 1.90
N ALA A 398 -3.52 -19.27 3.03
CA ALA A 398 -4.95 -19.56 3.14
C ALA A 398 -5.80 -18.33 2.84
N LEU A 399 -5.43 -17.14 3.31
CA LEU A 399 -6.12 -15.88 3.00
C LEU A 399 -6.10 -15.60 1.50
N ILE A 400 -4.95 -15.77 0.85
CA ILE A 400 -4.79 -15.49 -0.60
C ILE A 400 -5.55 -16.52 -1.43
N LEU A 401 -5.41 -17.80 -1.14
CA LEU A 401 -6.09 -18.87 -1.86
C LEU A 401 -7.59 -18.84 -1.63
N GLY A 402 -8.03 -18.48 -0.41
CA GLY A 402 -9.44 -18.27 -0.09
C GLY A 402 -10.12 -17.13 -0.87
N ALA A 403 -9.35 -16.19 -1.41
CA ALA A 403 -9.86 -15.16 -2.31
C ALA A 403 -10.06 -15.64 -3.76
N ILE A 404 -9.46 -16.76 -4.17
CA ILE A 404 -9.50 -17.28 -5.54
C ILE A 404 -10.94 -17.54 -6.06
N PRO A 405 -11.85 -18.16 -5.30
CA PRO A 405 -13.23 -18.34 -5.76
C PRO A 405 -13.94 -17.04 -6.11
N LEU A 406 -13.60 -15.94 -5.43
CA LEU A 406 -14.15 -14.60 -5.70
C LEU A 406 -13.67 -14.07 -7.07
N LEU A 407 -12.43 -14.42 -7.48
CA LEU A 407 -11.85 -14.01 -8.75
C LEU A 407 -12.46 -14.73 -9.96
N VAL A 408 -12.91 -15.99 -9.79
CA VAL A 408 -13.51 -16.77 -10.88
C VAL A 408 -14.66 -15.98 -11.52
N ARG A 409 -15.56 -15.45 -10.69
CA ARG A 409 -16.69 -14.65 -11.17
C ARG A 409 -16.24 -13.33 -11.80
N LEU A 410 -15.22 -12.68 -11.24
CA LEU A 410 -14.69 -11.43 -11.79
C LEU A 410 -14.02 -11.64 -13.16
N MET A 411 -13.46 -12.81 -13.45
CA MET A 411 -12.94 -13.16 -14.79
C MET A 411 -14.03 -13.30 -15.85
N GLU A 412 -15.23 -13.70 -15.45
CA GLU A 412 -16.37 -13.81 -16.37
C GLU A 412 -16.93 -12.44 -16.77
N ILE A 413 -16.85 -11.48 -15.85
CA ILE A 413 -17.45 -10.14 -15.99
C ILE A 413 -16.48 -9.16 -16.64
N GLU A 414 -15.16 -9.36 -16.46
CA GLU A 414 -14.17 -8.48 -17.09
C GLU A 414 -14.40 -8.44 -18.60
N PRO A 415 -14.78 -7.26 -19.18
CA PRO A 415 -15.03 -7.15 -20.61
C PRO A 415 -13.81 -7.67 -21.39
N ARG A 416 -14.02 -8.62 -22.29
CA ARG A 416 -13.01 -9.04 -23.25
C ARG A 416 -12.73 -7.85 -24.17
N SER A 417 -11.83 -6.96 -23.76
CA SER A 417 -11.41 -5.79 -24.56
C SER A 417 -10.57 -6.23 -25.77
N LYS A 418 -11.19 -6.96 -26.69
CA LYS A 418 -10.58 -7.36 -27.95
C LYS A 418 -11.54 -7.19 -29.14
N THR A 419 -12.40 -6.22 -29.12
CA THR A 419 -13.06 -5.77 -30.37
C THR A 419 -13.68 -4.41 -30.06
N GLU A 420 -13.18 -3.41 -30.71
CA GLU A 420 -13.68 -2.03 -30.83
C GLU A 420 -12.70 -0.96 -30.31
N VAL A 421 -11.47 -0.99 -30.83
CA VAL A 421 -10.82 0.26 -31.19
C VAL A 421 -10.56 0.15 -32.71
N PRO A 422 -11.33 0.83 -33.57
CA PRO A 422 -10.91 1.06 -34.94
C PRO A 422 -9.61 1.86 -34.85
N LEU A 423 -8.56 1.32 -35.44
CA LEU A 423 -7.36 2.08 -35.78
C LEU A 423 -7.80 3.24 -36.69
N LEU A 424 -7.84 4.45 -36.19
CA LEU A 424 -7.74 5.70 -36.90
C LEU A 424 -6.69 6.57 -36.27
#